data_3ea22f232cf145bc5ede903734ad52d4
#
_entry.id   3ea22f232cf145bc5ede903734ad52d4
#
_cell.length_a   1.000
_cell.length_b   1.000
_cell.length_c   1.000
_cell.angle_alpha   90.00
_cell.angle_beta   90.00
_cell.angle_gamma   90.00
#
_symmetry.space_group_name_H-M   'P 1'
#
loop_
_entity.id
_entity.type
_entity.pdbx_description
1 polymer ?
#
loop_
_entity_poly.entity_id
_entity_poly.type
_entity_poly.pdbx_seq_one_letter_code
_entity_poly.pdbx_strand_id
1 'polypeptide(L)'
;MLQPPSLQHLVPDSHPLPNGNTLYSFVNPNIELVKVDITLEAGSVYQQKKSLAHAANQLFGEATARHTASEIAEFLDFRGIVVERLSDVCVSNISFYFHRKYAAELFPVIREMFDNPVITPEMFEAYKSHRRQQIEMGFQQTNFTARNLFYECLYGFDHPLGTYAKASDLDLLTIDDVSSFIKERFILPAAHLVLSGQVDDGLLRLADDCLSPSAPLQTYAPVVLSNPEHHGPFQPAHYSLPEAVQSTIRIGRVLPMSWDSPDYARFMLLNTVLGGYFGSRLMSNIREDKGYTYGIYSTTQIFRGSIVFYITADVASEATRPAVKEVFAEIERLQAEPVTDEEMDRVRNYMMGDFIRSIDGVFEVSERYRQMVATHVTEQQATNLLDAIANVTPKQLQDLACRYLTNLLVVTAGSALDPQ
;
A
#
# COMPACT_ATOMS: atom_id res chain seq x y z
N MET A 1 11.34 17.22 24.49
CA MET A 1 11.08 16.79 23.10
C MET A 1 12.34 16.13 22.55
N LEU A 2 12.21 14.97 21.92
CA LEU A 2 13.27 14.33 21.15
C LEU A 2 13.68 15.27 20.00
N GLN A 3 14.99 15.40 19.72
CA GLN A 3 15.43 16.16 18.55
C GLN A 3 14.97 15.43 17.28
N PRO A 4 14.43 16.16 16.29
CA PRO A 4 14.04 15.54 15.03
C PRO A 4 15.26 14.89 14.36
N PRO A 5 15.12 13.67 13.80
CA PRO A 5 16.20 13.00 13.13
C PRO A 5 16.60 13.76 11.84
N SER A 6 17.86 13.56 11.40
CA SER A 6 18.29 14.07 10.10
C SER A 6 17.52 13.34 8.98
N LEU A 7 16.92 14.09 8.06
CA LEU A 7 16.21 13.55 6.90
C LEU A 7 17.13 13.23 5.72
N GLN A 8 18.44 13.50 5.84
CA GLN A 8 19.40 13.24 4.75
C GLN A 8 19.46 11.78 4.33
N HIS A 9 19.18 10.85 5.25
CA HIS A 9 19.16 9.41 4.96
C HIS A 9 17.94 8.96 4.12
N LEU A 10 16.94 9.83 3.94
CA LEU A 10 15.76 9.53 3.11
C LEU A 10 15.99 9.80 1.62
N VAL A 11 17.09 10.46 1.27
CA VAL A 11 17.42 10.79 -0.12
C VAL A 11 18.42 9.73 -0.63
N PRO A 12 18.08 8.99 -1.70
CA PRO A 12 19.00 8.01 -2.28
C PRO A 12 20.15 8.68 -3.04
N ASP A 13 21.26 7.98 -3.14
CA ASP A 13 22.25 8.30 -4.15
C ASP A 13 21.69 7.97 -5.54
N SER A 14 22.01 8.79 -6.54
CA SER A 14 21.53 8.64 -7.92
C SER A 14 22.66 8.29 -8.86
N HIS A 15 22.47 7.27 -9.69
CA HIS A 15 23.44 6.76 -10.64
C HIS A 15 22.82 6.77 -12.05
N PRO A 16 23.19 7.74 -12.92
CA PRO A 16 22.72 7.77 -14.29
C PRO A 16 23.15 6.51 -15.07
N LEU A 17 22.22 5.86 -15.73
CA LEU A 17 22.47 4.71 -16.60
C LEU A 17 22.66 5.14 -18.06
N PRO A 18 23.41 4.38 -18.87
CA PRO A 18 23.69 4.72 -20.28
C PRO A 18 22.46 4.90 -21.16
N ASN A 19 21.34 4.23 -20.85
CA ASN A 19 20.09 4.34 -21.58
C ASN A 19 19.28 5.61 -21.20
N GLY A 20 19.78 6.46 -20.30
CA GLY A 20 19.12 7.66 -19.80
C GLY A 20 18.22 7.44 -18.59
N ASN A 21 18.04 6.21 -18.11
CA ASN A 21 17.37 5.93 -16.84
C ASN A 21 18.28 6.28 -15.64
N THR A 22 17.76 6.24 -14.44
CA THR A 22 18.48 6.45 -13.20
C THR A 22 18.28 5.27 -12.27
N LEU A 23 19.40 4.74 -11.76
CA LEU A 23 19.42 3.77 -10.67
C LEU A 23 19.60 4.54 -9.37
N TYR A 24 18.79 4.25 -8.37
CA TYR A 24 18.89 4.85 -7.04
C TYR A 24 19.49 3.86 -6.06
N SER A 25 20.23 4.35 -5.04
CA SER A 25 20.77 3.44 -4.03
C SER A 25 20.70 3.99 -2.61
N PHE A 26 20.51 3.05 -1.66
CA PHE A 26 20.66 3.26 -0.23
C PHE A 26 21.74 2.30 0.28
N VAL A 27 22.85 2.83 0.77
CA VAL A 27 24.06 2.02 1.06
C VAL A 27 24.19 1.73 2.55
N ASN A 28 24.37 0.46 2.89
CA ASN A 28 24.84 0.02 4.20
C ASN A 28 25.91 -1.06 4.03
N PRO A 29 27.21 -0.71 4.16
CA PRO A 29 28.31 -1.66 3.92
C PRO A 29 28.47 -2.73 5.02
N ASN A 30 27.76 -2.58 6.15
CA ASN A 30 27.88 -3.48 7.30
C ASN A 30 26.95 -4.70 7.24
N ILE A 31 26.12 -4.80 6.20
CA ILE A 31 25.22 -5.93 5.98
C ILE A 31 25.61 -6.63 4.67
N GLU A 32 25.50 -7.96 4.63
CA GLU A 32 25.84 -8.74 3.43
C GLU A 32 24.63 -8.99 2.52
N LEU A 33 23.50 -8.33 2.80
CA LEU A 33 22.27 -8.43 2.05
C LEU A 33 22.13 -7.27 1.07
N VAL A 34 21.50 -7.57 -0.05
CA VAL A 34 21.08 -6.61 -1.07
C VAL A 34 19.62 -6.81 -1.35
N LYS A 35 18.90 -5.70 -1.54
CA LYS A 35 17.55 -5.67 -2.10
C LYS A 35 17.59 -4.93 -3.43
N VAL A 36 16.96 -5.49 -4.46
CA VAL A 36 16.67 -4.82 -5.73
C VAL A 36 15.17 -4.61 -5.83
N ASP A 37 14.72 -3.38 -5.90
CA ASP A 37 13.33 -3.02 -6.18
C ASP A 37 13.20 -2.56 -7.63
N ILE A 38 12.27 -3.17 -8.35
CA ILE A 38 11.92 -2.82 -9.73
C ILE A 38 10.43 -2.44 -9.73
N THR A 39 10.17 -1.14 -9.80
CA THR A 39 8.79 -0.59 -9.80
C THR A 39 8.41 -0.16 -11.21
N LEU A 40 7.25 -0.61 -11.65
CA LEU A 40 6.74 -0.46 -13.01
C LEU A 40 5.36 0.23 -12.99
N GLU A 41 5.08 1.09 -13.96
CA GLU A 41 3.76 1.66 -14.23
C GLU A 41 2.83 0.60 -14.84
N ALA A 42 2.51 -0.43 -14.05
CA ALA A 42 1.81 -1.64 -14.48
C ALA A 42 0.74 -2.09 -13.47
N GLY A 43 0.11 -1.15 -12.78
CA GLY A 43 -0.97 -1.42 -11.83
C GLY A 43 -2.31 -1.67 -12.49
N SER A 44 -3.34 -1.91 -11.67
CA SER A 44 -4.69 -2.25 -12.15
C SER A 44 -5.37 -1.11 -12.90
N VAL A 45 -4.92 0.15 -12.76
CA VAL A 45 -5.44 1.28 -13.53
C VAL A 45 -5.17 1.17 -15.05
N TYR A 46 -4.17 0.38 -15.43
CA TYR A 46 -3.79 0.16 -16.82
C TYR A 46 -4.42 -1.09 -17.45
N GLN A 47 -5.12 -1.90 -16.64
CA GLN A 47 -5.69 -3.16 -17.11
C GLN A 47 -7.01 -2.95 -17.86
N GLN A 48 -7.21 -3.69 -18.95
CA GLN A 48 -8.47 -3.72 -19.68
C GLN A 48 -9.45 -4.78 -19.16
N LYS A 49 -8.94 -5.79 -18.47
CA LYS A 49 -9.70 -6.87 -17.85
C LYS A 49 -9.30 -6.97 -16.37
N LYS A 50 -10.26 -7.23 -15.49
CA LYS A 50 -9.98 -7.40 -14.05
C LYS A 50 -9.03 -8.56 -13.81
N SER A 51 -8.16 -8.43 -12.83
CA SER A 51 -7.07 -9.35 -12.51
C SER A 51 -5.93 -9.42 -13.53
N LEU A 52 -5.95 -8.70 -14.65
CA LEU A 52 -4.91 -8.76 -15.67
C LEU A 52 -3.55 -8.27 -15.12
N ALA A 53 -3.51 -7.11 -14.47
CA ALA A 53 -2.29 -6.57 -13.88
C ALA A 53 -1.74 -7.48 -12.78
N HIS A 54 -2.62 -8.07 -11.97
CA HIS A 54 -2.24 -9.05 -10.96
C HIS A 54 -1.68 -10.32 -11.60
N ALA A 55 -2.32 -10.85 -12.65
CA ALA A 55 -1.82 -12.02 -13.38
C ALA A 55 -0.44 -11.77 -13.97
N ALA A 56 -0.26 -10.61 -14.62
CA ALA A 56 1.01 -10.23 -15.18
C ALA A 56 2.12 -10.13 -14.11
N ASN A 57 1.84 -9.49 -12.97
CA ASN A 57 2.80 -9.38 -11.88
C ASN A 57 3.17 -10.76 -11.28
N GLN A 58 2.19 -11.65 -11.09
CA GLN A 58 2.44 -12.97 -10.50
C GLN A 58 3.18 -13.91 -11.46
N LEU A 59 2.85 -13.90 -12.75
CA LEU A 59 3.42 -14.81 -13.74
C LEU A 59 4.71 -14.30 -14.38
N PHE A 60 5.01 -13.00 -14.26
CA PHE A 60 6.21 -12.43 -14.85
C PHE A 60 7.47 -13.04 -14.25
N GLY A 61 8.38 -13.54 -15.11
CA GLY A 61 9.68 -14.05 -14.71
C GLY A 61 9.64 -15.37 -13.94
N GLU A 62 8.49 -16.08 -13.87
CA GLU A 62 8.47 -17.44 -13.36
C GLU A 62 9.16 -18.43 -14.30
N ALA A 63 9.06 -18.20 -15.62
CA ALA A 63 9.80 -18.93 -16.65
C ALA A 63 10.34 -17.94 -17.70
N THR A 64 11.38 -18.37 -18.40
CA THR A 64 11.99 -17.63 -19.51
C THR A 64 12.19 -18.54 -20.72
N ALA A 65 12.65 -18.00 -21.83
CA ALA A 65 12.97 -18.80 -23.00
C ALA A 65 14.11 -19.82 -22.76
N ARG A 66 14.94 -19.63 -21.74
CA ARG A 66 16.09 -20.51 -21.41
C ARG A 66 15.87 -21.37 -20.18
N HIS A 67 14.98 -20.95 -19.26
CA HIS A 67 14.79 -21.62 -17.98
C HIS A 67 13.30 -21.88 -17.74
N THR A 68 12.98 -23.07 -17.35
CA THR A 68 11.65 -23.45 -16.89
C THR A 68 11.33 -22.84 -15.52
N ALA A 69 10.08 -22.83 -15.13
CA ALA A 69 9.66 -22.34 -13.80
C ALA A 69 10.32 -23.15 -12.66
N SER A 70 10.48 -24.47 -12.83
CA SER A 70 11.16 -25.31 -11.84
C SER A 70 12.65 -24.96 -11.69
N GLU A 71 13.34 -24.72 -12.81
CA GLU A 71 14.77 -24.35 -12.79
C GLU A 71 14.97 -22.98 -12.15
N ILE A 72 14.10 -21.99 -12.41
CA ILE A 72 14.17 -20.68 -11.75
C ILE A 72 13.86 -20.80 -10.26
N ALA A 73 12.84 -21.53 -9.87
CA ALA A 73 12.50 -21.76 -8.46
C ALA A 73 13.65 -22.43 -7.72
N GLU A 74 14.23 -23.51 -8.27
CA GLU A 74 15.40 -24.21 -7.70
C GLU A 74 16.62 -23.27 -7.61
N PHE A 75 16.86 -22.46 -8.63
CA PHE A 75 17.95 -21.47 -8.63
C PHE A 75 17.81 -20.46 -7.48
N LEU A 76 16.61 -19.94 -7.26
CA LEU A 76 16.30 -18.96 -6.21
C LEU A 76 16.38 -19.61 -4.82
N ASP A 77 15.72 -20.74 -4.63
CA ASP A 77 15.64 -21.45 -3.36
C ASP A 77 17.03 -21.93 -2.88
N PHE A 78 17.84 -22.50 -3.77
CA PHE A 78 19.19 -22.97 -3.43
C PHE A 78 20.09 -21.85 -2.92
N ARG A 79 19.83 -20.59 -3.35
CA ARG A 79 20.62 -19.42 -2.97
C ARG A 79 19.96 -18.58 -1.86
N GLY A 80 18.80 -19.01 -1.40
CA GLY A 80 18.01 -18.25 -0.41
C GLY A 80 17.59 -16.88 -0.93
N ILE A 81 17.33 -16.77 -2.23
CA ILE A 81 16.83 -15.53 -2.85
C ILE A 81 15.34 -15.46 -2.66
N VAL A 82 14.86 -14.40 -2.01
CA VAL A 82 13.43 -14.17 -1.82
C VAL A 82 12.93 -13.17 -2.85
N VAL A 83 11.83 -13.50 -3.53
CA VAL A 83 11.16 -12.63 -4.50
C VAL A 83 9.81 -12.23 -3.94
N GLU A 84 9.63 -10.93 -3.73
CA GLU A 84 8.36 -10.34 -3.36
C GLU A 84 7.70 -9.66 -4.56
N ARG A 85 6.39 -9.86 -4.72
CA ARG A 85 5.60 -9.32 -5.81
C ARG A 85 4.44 -8.53 -5.26
N LEU A 86 4.35 -7.25 -5.62
CA LEU A 86 3.25 -6.37 -5.24
C LEU A 86 2.57 -5.84 -6.51
N SER A 87 1.27 -6.09 -6.63
CA SER A 87 0.43 -5.47 -7.64
C SER A 87 -0.55 -4.52 -6.97
N ASP A 88 -0.40 -3.23 -7.23
CA ASP A 88 -1.23 -2.16 -6.67
C ASP A 88 -2.06 -1.49 -7.78
N VAL A 89 -2.78 -0.44 -7.44
CA VAL A 89 -3.65 0.28 -8.40
C VAL A 89 -2.81 0.95 -9.49
N CYS A 90 -1.71 1.62 -9.15
CA CYS A 90 -0.89 2.35 -10.12
C CYS A 90 0.36 1.60 -10.55
N VAL A 91 0.94 0.79 -9.68
CA VAL A 91 2.25 0.16 -9.93
C VAL A 91 2.23 -1.35 -9.71
N SER A 92 3.13 -2.03 -10.39
CA SER A 92 3.61 -3.36 -10.04
C SER A 92 5.04 -3.26 -9.55
N ASN A 93 5.37 -3.93 -8.46
CA ASN A 93 6.72 -3.98 -7.91
C ASN A 93 7.20 -5.44 -7.82
N ILE A 94 8.47 -5.63 -8.12
CA ILE A 94 9.17 -6.90 -7.95
C ILE A 94 10.43 -6.60 -7.15
N SER A 95 10.57 -7.22 -5.98
CA SER A 95 11.70 -7.06 -5.08
C SER A 95 12.45 -8.37 -4.96
N PHE A 96 13.77 -8.32 -5.10
CA PHE A 96 14.65 -9.46 -4.90
C PHE A 96 15.52 -9.18 -3.67
N TYR A 97 15.48 -10.08 -2.67
CA TYR A 97 16.35 -10.05 -1.49
C TYR A 97 17.34 -11.18 -1.60
N PHE A 98 18.62 -10.86 -1.51
CA PHE A 98 19.67 -11.87 -1.67
C PHE A 98 20.98 -11.46 -0.98
N HIS A 99 21.82 -12.46 -0.71
CA HIS A 99 23.18 -12.22 -0.22
C HIS A 99 24.05 -11.67 -1.36
N ARG A 100 24.83 -10.61 -1.10
CA ARG A 100 25.68 -9.90 -2.08
C ARG A 100 26.50 -10.80 -3.00
N LYS A 101 27.01 -11.93 -2.48
CA LYS A 101 27.81 -12.89 -3.24
C LYS A 101 27.10 -13.50 -4.46
N TYR A 102 25.76 -13.56 -4.44
CA TYR A 102 24.97 -14.12 -5.53
C TYR A 102 24.58 -13.12 -6.61
N ALA A 103 24.96 -11.86 -6.46
CA ALA A 103 24.59 -10.81 -7.41
C ALA A 103 25.00 -11.15 -8.86
N ALA A 104 26.25 -11.63 -9.07
CA ALA A 104 26.76 -11.95 -10.40
C ALA A 104 25.98 -13.09 -11.10
N GLU A 105 25.33 -13.97 -10.33
CA GLU A 105 24.50 -15.04 -10.86
C GLU A 105 23.03 -14.58 -11.05
N LEU A 106 22.51 -13.75 -10.15
CA LEU A 106 21.12 -13.30 -10.17
C LEU A 106 20.81 -12.26 -11.24
N PHE A 107 21.67 -11.24 -11.41
CA PHE A 107 21.37 -10.13 -12.32
C PHE A 107 21.17 -10.56 -13.79
N PRO A 108 21.96 -11.50 -14.35
CA PRO A 108 21.68 -12.06 -15.68
C PRO A 108 20.30 -12.75 -15.77
N VAL A 109 19.86 -13.42 -14.68
CA VAL A 109 18.54 -14.07 -14.64
C VAL A 109 17.44 -13.02 -14.60
N ILE A 110 17.58 -11.96 -13.78
CA ILE A 110 16.64 -10.82 -13.79
C ILE A 110 16.57 -10.22 -15.20
N ARG A 111 17.71 -9.99 -15.86
CA ARG A 111 17.73 -9.48 -17.22
C ARG A 111 16.95 -10.37 -18.17
N GLU A 112 17.14 -11.67 -18.10
CA GLU A 112 16.44 -12.63 -18.95
C GLU A 112 14.93 -12.66 -18.71
N MET A 113 14.51 -12.49 -17.44
CA MET A 113 13.08 -12.36 -17.11
C MET A 113 12.41 -11.20 -17.85
N PHE A 114 13.13 -10.09 -18.07
CA PHE A 114 12.63 -8.94 -18.82
C PHE A 114 12.73 -9.12 -20.34
N ASP A 115 13.81 -9.70 -20.83
CA ASP A 115 14.05 -9.83 -22.26
C ASP A 115 13.18 -10.93 -22.92
N ASN A 116 12.96 -12.04 -22.19
CA ASN A 116 12.37 -13.26 -22.76
C ASN A 116 11.40 -13.96 -21.77
N PRO A 117 10.42 -13.25 -21.18
CA PRO A 117 9.46 -13.89 -20.30
C PRO A 117 8.61 -14.91 -21.05
N VAL A 118 8.32 -16.04 -20.40
CA VAL A 118 7.45 -17.11 -20.95
C VAL A 118 6.34 -17.41 -19.97
N ILE A 119 5.12 -17.54 -20.48
CA ILE A 119 3.96 -18.02 -19.72
C ILE A 119 3.46 -19.28 -20.42
N THR A 120 3.52 -20.42 -19.73
CA THR A 120 2.97 -21.67 -20.28
C THR A 120 1.47 -21.80 -19.94
N PRO A 121 0.72 -22.59 -20.72
CA PRO A 121 -0.68 -22.89 -20.40
C PRO A 121 -0.86 -23.44 -18.98
N GLU A 122 0.05 -24.29 -18.52
CA GLU A 122 0.00 -24.91 -17.19
C GLU A 122 0.17 -23.86 -16.08
N MET A 123 1.14 -22.94 -16.22
CA MET A 123 1.35 -21.83 -15.28
C MET A 123 0.12 -20.92 -15.21
N PHE A 124 -0.45 -20.61 -16.37
CA PHE A 124 -1.62 -19.73 -16.45
C PHE A 124 -2.87 -20.36 -15.80
N GLU A 125 -3.14 -21.66 -16.06
CA GLU A 125 -4.28 -22.35 -15.45
C GLU A 125 -4.07 -22.57 -13.94
N ALA A 126 -2.85 -22.85 -13.50
CA ALA A 126 -2.51 -22.90 -12.08
C ALA A 126 -2.77 -21.55 -11.38
N TYR A 127 -2.33 -20.45 -11.98
CA TYR A 127 -2.62 -19.10 -11.50
C TYR A 127 -4.13 -18.84 -11.40
N LYS A 128 -4.91 -19.13 -12.45
CA LYS A 128 -6.36 -18.93 -12.46
C LYS A 128 -7.05 -19.73 -11.36
N SER A 129 -6.68 -20.98 -11.20
CA SER A 129 -7.23 -21.86 -10.16
C SER A 129 -6.97 -21.32 -8.77
N HIS A 130 -5.71 -20.97 -8.48
CA HIS A 130 -5.32 -20.39 -7.18
C HIS A 130 -5.99 -19.03 -6.92
N ARG A 131 -6.01 -18.15 -7.93
CA ARG A 131 -6.62 -16.83 -7.81
C ARG A 131 -8.13 -16.90 -7.61
N ARG A 132 -8.81 -17.82 -8.28
CA ARG A 132 -10.24 -18.09 -8.09
C ARG A 132 -10.53 -18.46 -6.65
N GLN A 133 -9.78 -19.42 -6.11
CA GLN A 133 -9.92 -19.84 -4.72
C GLN A 133 -9.67 -18.68 -3.74
N GLN A 134 -8.63 -17.86 -3.96
CA GLN A 134 -8.38 -16.68 -3.13
C GLN A 134 -9.55 -15.68 -3.14
N ILE A 135 -10.13 -15.40 -4.30
CA ILE A 135 -11.27 -14.49 -4.44
C ILE A 135 -12.50 -15.09 -3.72
N GLU A 136 -12.83 -16.34 -3.95
CA GLU A 136 -13.98 -17.01 -3.34
C GLU A 136 -13.86 -17.09 -1.82
N MET A 137 -12.68 -17.47 -1.30
CA MET A 137 -12.40 -17.45 0.14
C MET A 137 -12.44 -16.02 0.71
N GLY A 138 -11.94 -15.04 -0.05
CA GLY A 138 -11.99 -13.63 0.35
C GLY A 138 -13.44 -13.16 0.58
N PHE A 139 -14.35 -13.49 -0.32
CA PHE A 139 -15.77 -13.12 -0.18
C PHE A 139 -16.51 -13.82 0.97
N GLN A 140 -15.90 -14.83 1.59
CA GLN A 140 -16.39 -15.44 2.84
C GLN A 140 -15.89 -14.70 4.09
N GLN A 141 -14.93 -13.78 3.94
CA GLN A 141 -14.35 -13.00 5.04
C GLN A 141 -14.99 -11.61 5.13
N THR A 142 -15.41 -11.25 6.34
CA THR A 142 -16.09 -9.97 6.59
C THR A 142 -15.21 -8.76 6.28
N ASN A 143 -13.90 -8.82 6.60
CA ASN A 143 -12.97 -7.73 6.34
C ASN A 143 -12.71 -7.50 4.83
N PHE A 144 -12.66 -8.58 4.05
CA PHE A 144 -12.50 -8.49 2.60
C PHE A 144 -13.71 -7.85 1.94
N THR A 145 -14.91 -8.32 2.31
CA THR A 145 -16.18 -7.82 1.77
C THR A 145 -16.46 -6.39 2.22
N ALA A 146 -16.23 -6.08 3.51
CA ALA A 146 -16.39 -4.71 4.01
C ALA A 146 -15.46 -3.72 3.31
N ARG A 147 -14.19 -4.13 3.05
CA ARG A 147 -13.23 -3.30 2.33
C ARG A 147 -13.69 -3.02 0.90
N ASN A 148 -14.06 -4.04 0.16
CA ASN A 148 -14.49 -3.89 -1.24
C ASN A 148 -15.74 -3.02 -1.34
N LEU A 149 -16.76 -3.29 -0.52
CA LEU A 149 -17.98 -2.49 -0.47
C LEU A 149 -17.72 -1.03 -0.06
N PHE A 150 -16.78 -0.80 0.88
CA PHE A 150 -16.41 0.55 1.30
C PHE A 150 -15.83 1.37 0.16
N TYR A 151 -14.87 0.81 -0.59
CA TYR A 151 -14.27 1.50 -1.73
C TYR A 151 -15.26 1.65 -2.90
N GLU A 152 -16.11 0.65 -3.15
CA GLU A 152 -17.19 0.76 -4.14
C GLU A 152 -18.16 1.88 -3.81
N CYS A 153 -18.60 1.99 -2.54
CA CYS A 153 -19.48 3.08 -2.09
C CYS A 153 -18.80 4.46 -2.14
N LEU A 154 -17.48 4.54 -1.93
CA LEU A 154 -16.75 5.81 -2.00
C LEU A 154 -16.50 6.28 -3.42
N TYR A 155 -16.18 5.38 -4.35
CA TYR A 155 -15.68 5.73 -5.68
C TYR A 155 -16.59 5.31 -6.82
N GLY A 156 -17.52 4.40 -6.58
CA GLY A 156 -18.28 3.73 -7.64
C GLY A 156 -17.50 2.57 -8.27
N PHE A 157 -18.21 1.57 -8.79
CA PHE A 157 -17.63 0.33 -9.30
C PHE A 157 -16.79 0.52 -10.58
N ASP A 158 -17.04 1.58 -11.33
CA ASP A 158 -16.29 1.89 -12.57
C ASP A 158 -14.97 2.61 -12.31
N HIS A 159 -14.76 3.10 -11.09
CA HIS A 159 -13.53 3.77 -10.71
C HIS A 159 -12.45 2.75 -10.32
N PRO A 160 -11.15 2.96 -10.70
CA PRO A 160 -10.07 2.03 -10.37
C PRO A 160 -9.94 1.66 -8.88
N LEU A 161 -10.26 2.60 -7.98
CA LEU A 161 -10.24 2.36 -6.52
C LEU A 161 -11.53 1.69 -6.01
N GLY A 162 -12.65 1.80 -6.72
CA GLY A 162 -13.93 1.22 -6.31
C GLY A 162 -14.18 -0.16 -6.89
N THR A 163 -13.39 -0.58 -7.88
CA THR A 163 -13.56 -1.87 -8.54
C THR A 163 -12.78 -2.99 -7.86
N TYR A 164 -13.28 -4.20 -7.97
CA TYR A 164 -12.61 -5.42 -7.51
C TYR A 164 -12.92 -6.60 -8.45
N ALA A 165 -12.07 -7.62 -8.42
CA ALA A 165 -12.24 -8.81 -9.25
C ALA A 165 -13.20 -9.80 -8.62
N LYS A 166 -14.03 -10.44 -9.45
CA LYS A 166 -14.86 -11.60 -9.13
C LYS A 166 -14.25 -12.85 -9.75
N ALA A 167 -14.60 -14.02 -9.23
CA ALA A 167 -14.10 -15.30 -9.75
C ALA A 167 -14.42 -15.48 -11.27
N SER A 168 -15.58 -15.01 -11.72
CA SER A 168 -15.98 -15.03 -13.14
C SER A 168 -15.13 -14.16 -14.06
N ASP A 169 -14.47 -13.14 -13.53
CA ASP A 169 -13.60 -12.27 -14.36
C ASP A 169 -12.38 -13.04 -14.90
N LEU A 170 -11.96 -14.08 -14.18
CA LEU A 170 -10.84 -14.93 -14.59
C LEU A 170 -11.14 -15.77 -15.84
N ASP A 171 -12.42 -16.00 -16.15
CA ASP A 171 -12.83 -16.73 -17.37
C ASP A 171 -12.63 -15.89 -18.63
N LEU A 172 -12.55 -14.57 -18.47
CA LEU A 172 -12.32 -13.60 -19.54
C LEU A 172 -10.84 -13.36 -19.85
N LEU A 173 -9.94 -13.83 -18.98
CA LEU A 173 -8.49 -13.68 -19.18
C LEU A 173 -7.96 -14.75 -20.10
N THR A 174 -7.03 -14.35 -20.98
CA THR A 174 -6.27 -15.25 -21.85
C THR A 174 -4.77 -15.08 -21.63
N ILE A 175 -3.98 -16.05 -22.04
CA ILE A 175 -2.50 -15.96 -22.02
C ILE A 175 -2.02 -14.78 -22.87
N ASP A 176 -2.67 -14.53 -24.00
CA ASP A 176 -2.33 -13.44 -24.91
C ASP A 176 -2.56 -12.06 -24.26
N ASP A 177 -3.62 -11.91 -23.48
CA ASP A 177 -3.86 -10.68 -22.70
C ASP A 177 -2.69 -10.42 -21.74
N VAL A 178 -2.29 -11.44 -20.96
CA VAL A 178 -1.21 -11.32 -19.97
C VAL A 178 0.13 -11.08 -20.64
N SER A 179 0.44 -11.82 -21.70
CA SER A 179 1.68 -11.67 -22.46
C SER A 179 1.79 -10.28 -23.11
N SER A 180 0.68 -9.77 -23.65
CA SER A 180 0.61 -8.44 -24.23
C SER A 180 0.82 -7.34 -23.19
N PHE A 181 0.19 -7.48 -22.02
CA PHE A 181 0.34 -6.54 -20.91
C PHE A 181 1.78 -6.53 -20.37
N ILE A 182 2.40 -7.70 -20.21
CA ILE A 182 3.81 -7.82 -19.82
C ILE A 182 4.69 -7.13 -20.86
N LYS A 183 4.52 -7.43 -22.13
CA LYS A 183 5.32 -6.83 -23.22
C LYS A 183 5.19 -5.31 -23.26
N GLU A 184 4.03 -4.76 -22.95
CA GLU A 184 3.77 -3.33 -22.95
C GLU A 184 4.32 -2.64 -21.70
N ARG A 185 4.17 -3.25 -20.50
CA ARG A 185 4.33 -2.58 -19.22
C ARG A 185 5.53 -3.04 -18.40
N PHE A 186 6.00 -4.28 -18.57
CA PHE A 186 7.11 -4.83 -17.79
C PHE A 186 8.42 -4.67 -18.58
N ILE A 187 8.88 -3.43 -18.68
CA ILE A 187 10.06 -3.08 -19.46
C ILE A 187 11.07 -2.28 -18.60
N LEU A 188 12.32 -2.70 -18.61
CA LEU A 188 13.40 -2.04 -17.84
C LEU A 188 13.60 -0.57 -18.21
N PRO A 189 13.48 -0.12 -19.48
CA PRO A 189 13.62 1.30 -19.81
C PRO A 189 12.61 2.22 -19.11
N ALA A 190 11.48 1.69 -18.65
CA ALA A 190 10.45 2.45 -17.93
C ALA A 190 10.42 2.14 -16.44
N ALA A 191 11.31 1.28 -15.94
CA ALA A 191 11.32 0.87 -14.54
C ALA A 191 11.97 1.92 -13.66
N HIS A 192 11.43 2.12 -12.46
CA HIS A 192 12.12 2.79 -11.38
C HIS A 192 12.93 1.75 -10.59
N LEU A 193 14.25 1.94 -10.56
CA LEU A 193 15.21 0.96 -10.06
C LEU A 193 15.84 1.46 -8.75
N VAL A 194 15.78 0.63 -7.71
CA VAL A 194 16.40 0.94 -6.42
C VAL A 194 17.24 -0.24 -5.95
N LEU A 195 18.50 0.01 -5.56
CA LEU A 195 19.36 -0.92 -4.84
C LEU A 195 19.46 -0.51 -3.39
N SER A 196 19.37 -1.45 -2.46
CA SER A 196 19.60 -1.14 -1.04
C SER A 196 20.41 -2.26 -0.37
N GLY A 197 21.19 -1.87 0.64
CA GLY A 197 22.03 -2.80 1.38
C GLY A 197 23.52 -2.69 1.04
N GLN A 198 24.21 -3.81 0.85
CA GLN A 198 25.64 -3.83 0.51
C GLN A 198 25.86 -3.46 -0.97
N VAL A 199 25.73 -2.17 -1.26
CA VAL A 199 25.93 -1.61 -2.59
C VAL A 199 27.35 -1.07 -2.69
N ASP A 200 28.13 -1.60 -3.65
CA ASP A 200 29.48 -1.17 -3.99
C ASP A 200 29.61 -0.88 -5.49
N ASP A 201 30.73 -0.31 -5.93
CA ASP A 201 30.97 -0.01 -7.34
C ASP A 201 30.88 -1.26 -8.25
N GLY A 202 31.20 -2.44 -7.73
CA GLY A 202 31.07 -3.70 -8.47
C GLY A 202 29.60 -4.05 -8.72
N LEU A 203 28.74 -3.87 -7.72
CA LEU A 203 27.31 -4.08 -7.86
C LEU A 203 26.65 -3.04 -8.79
N LEU A 204 27.05 -1.78 -8.67
CA LEU A 204 26.57 -0.72 -9.55
C LEU A 204 26.90 -0.98 -11.02
N ARG A 205 28.15 -1.41 -11.32
CA ARG A 205 28.53 -1.81 -12.68
C ARG A 205 27.72 -3.02 -13.17
N LEU A 206 27.54 -4.03 -12.33
CA LEU A 206 26.74 -5.20 -12.68
C LEU A 206 25.27 -4.84 -12.95
N ALA A 207 24.71 -3.93 -12.13
CA ALA A 207 23.34 -3.42 -12.34
C ALA A 207 23.25 -2.63 -13.64
N ASP A 208 24.24 -1.81 -13.96
CA ASP A 208 24.32 -1.10 -15.22
C ASP A 208 24.31 -2.06 -16.41
N ASP A 209 25.20 -3.04 -16.41
CA ASP A 209 25.31 -4.06 -17.47
C ASP A 209 24.02 -4.86 -17.67
N CYS A 210 23.31 -5.20 -16.60
CA CYS A 210 22.15 -6.09 -16.66
C CYS A 210 20.81 -5.35 -16.68
N LEU A 211 20.67 -4.20 -16.01
CA LEU A 211 19.40 -3.49 -15.89
C LEU A 211 19.30 -2.24 -16.80
N SER A 212 20.39 -1.89 -17.51
CA SER A 212 20.41 -0.82 -18.50
C SER A 212 20.37 -1.39 -19.92
N PRO A 213 19.18 -1.72 -20.46
CA PRO A 213 19.09 -2.24 -21.81
C PRO A 213 19.48 -1.18 -22.84
N SER A 214 19.90 -1.62 -24.03
CA SER A 214 20.25 -0.73 -25.16
C SER A 214 19.07 0.11 -25.67
N ALA A 215 17.84 -0.21 -25.26
CA ALA A 215 16.66 0.58 -25.60
C ALA A 215 16.67 1.92 -24.84
N PRO A 216 16.30 3.03 -25.51
CA PRO A 216 16.26 4.34 -24.87
C PRO A 216 15.22 4.37 -23.74
N LEU A 217 15.42 5.31 -22.79
CA LEU A 217 14.47 5.59 -21.72
C LEU A 217 13.06 5.72 -22.28
N GLN A 218 12.13 5.01 -21.65
CA GLN A 218 10.71 5.11 -21.94
C GLN A 218 10.00 5.66 -20.70
N THR A 219 9.19 6.69 -20.88
CA THR A 219 8.41 7.28 -19.80
C THR A 219 6.93 7.12 -20.09
N TYR A 220 6.18 6.71 -19.07
CA TYR A 220 4.72 6.75 -19.09
C TYR A 220 4.24 7.99 -18.38
N ALA A 221 3.22 8.64 -18.92
CA ALA A 221 2.53 9.69 -18.17
C ALA A 221 1.88 9.07 -16.93
N PRO A 222 2.18 9.57 -15.74
CA PRO A 222 1.61 9.02 -14.52
C PRO A 222 0.09 9.25 -14.49
N VAL A 223 -0.66 8.20 -14.17
CA VAL A 223 -2.10 8.34 -13.93
C VAL A 223 -2.32 8.96 -12.57
N VAL A 224 -3.12 10.01 -12.52
CA VAL A 224 -3.64 10.63 -11.29
C VAL A 224 -5.11 10.24 -11.18
N LEU A 225 -5.47 9.64 -10.05
CA LEU A 225 -6.83 9.20 -9.80
C LEU A 225 -7.68 10.39 -9.37
N SER A 226 -8.84 10.55 -9.98
CA SER A 226 -9.77 11.62 -9.62
C SER A 226 -10.51 11.27 -8.33
N ASN A 227 -10.75 12.28 -7.49
CA ASN A 227 -11.68 12.10 -6.37
C ASN A 227 -13.12 12.15 -6.88
N PRO A 228 -14.00 11.26 -6.41
CA PRO A 228 -15.41 11.33 -6.77
C PRO A 228 -16.05 12.58 -6.16
N GLU A 229 -16.92 13.21 -6.91
CA GLU A 229 -17.77 14.27 -6.37
C GLU A 229 -18.94 13.64 -5.61
N HIS A 230 -18.93 13.76 -4.30
CA HIS A 230 -20.05 13.33 -3.45
C HIS A 230 -20.90 14.55 -3.09
N HIS A 231 -22.15 14.54 -3.57
CA HIS A 231 -23.15 15.52 -3.23
C HIS A 231 -24.13 14.93 -2.19
N GLY A 232 -23.99 15.35 -0.94
CA GLY A 232 -24.87 14.95 0.16
C GLY A 232 -24.27 13.90 1.12
N PRO A 233 -25.07 13.47 2.13
CA PRO A 233 -24.64 12.48 3.10
C PRO A 233 -24.57 11.08 2.49
N PHE A 234 -23.56 10.30 2.90
CA PHE A 234 -23.48 8.89 2.56
C PHE A 234 -24.64 8.11 3.20
N GLN A 235 -25.13 7.10 2.46
CA GLN A 235 -26.04 6.11 3.03
C GLN A 235 -25.24 4.95 3.58
N PRO A 236 -25.53 4.45 4.80
CA PRO A 236 -24.91 3.27 5.34
C PRO A 236 -25.13 2.06 4.43
N ALA A 237 -24.11 1.20 4.29
CA ALA A 237 -24.19 -0.02 3.50
C ALA A 237 -23.84 -1.25 4.34
N HIS A 238 -24.51 -2.36 4.06
CA HIS A 238 -24.28 -3.63 4.74
C HIS A 238 -24.15 -4.77 3.74
N TYR A 239 -23.12 -5.62 3.92
CA TYR A 239 -22.97 -6.87 3.19
C TYR A 239 -23.32 -8.04 4.13
N SER A 240 -24.36 -8.79 3.79
CA SER A 240 -24.83 -9.91 4.61
C SER A 240 -23.97 -11.15 4.38
N LEU A 241 -23.40 -11.65 5.48
CA LEU A 241 -22.72 -12.95 5.59
C LEU A 241 -23.39 -13.71 6.74
N PRO A 242 -24.46 -14.48 6.48
CA PRO A 242 -25.30 -15.04 7.54
C PRO A 242 -24.57 -15.94 8.54
N GLU A 243 -23.55 -16.66 8.09
CA GLU A 243 -22.75 -17.58 8.92
C GLU A 243 -21.63 -16.88 9.71
N ALA A 244 -21.44 -15.58 9.53
CA ALA A 244 -20.36 -14.85 10.21
C ALA A 244 -20.68 -14.64 11.68
N VAL A 245 -19.77 -15.05 12.56
CA VAL A 245 -19.87 -14.84 14.02
C VAL A 245 -19.38 -13.45 14.43
N GLN A 246 -18.68 -12.76 13.52
CA GLN A 246 -18.18 -11.41 13.69
C GLN A 246 -18.63 -10.53 12.53
N SER A 247 -18.68 -9.23 12.78
CA SER A 247 -18.89 -8.21 11.75
C SER A 247 -17.68 -7.31 11.63
N THR A 248 -17.27 -6.99 10.40
CA THR A 248 -16.31 -5.92 10.17
C THR A 248 -17.04 -4.61 9.97
N ILE A 249 -16.55 -3.57 10.65
CA ILE A 249 -17.00 -2.17 10.52
C ILE A 249 -15.92 -1.41 9.73
N ARG A 250 -16.36 -0.59 8.75
CA ARG A 250 -15.52 0.44 8.11
C ARG A 250 -16.27 1.75 8.10
N ILE A 251 -15.63 2.82 8.65
CA ILE A 251 -16.21 4.15 8.73
C ILE A 251 -15.19 5.14 8.21
N GLY A 252 -15.53 5.94 7.20
CA GLY A 252 -14.54 6.87 6.65
C GLY A 252 -15.03 7.64 5.43
N ARG A 253 -14.09 8.31 4.77
CA ARG A 253 -14.35 9.13 3.58
C ARG A 253 -13.09 9.39 2.78
N VAL A 254 -13.27 9.89 1.56
CA VAL A 254 -12.19 10.57 0.82
C VAL A 254 -11.95 11.93 1.46
N LEU A 255 -10.70 12.24 1.81
CA LEU A 255 -10.32 13.54 2.35
C LEU A 255 -10.16 14.55 1.21
N PRO A 256 -10.79 15.73 1.29
CA PRO A 256 -10.67 16.79 0.27
C PRO A 256 -9.40 17.60 0.46
N MET A 257 -8.26 16.92 0.44
CA MET A 257 -6.93 17.52 0.58
C MET A 257 -5.89 16.70 -0.18
N SER A 258 -4.75 17.31 -0.50
CA SER A 258 -3.58 16.63 -1.03
C SER A 258 -2.59 16.28 0.08
N TRP A 259 -1.68 15.33 -0.18
CA TRP A 259 -0.68 14.86 0.78
C TRP A 259 0.35 15.93 1.17
N ASP A 260 0.59 16.93 0.31
CA ASP A 260 1.49 18.06 0.55
C ASP A 260 0.82 19.22 1.34
N SER A 261 -0.49 19.13 1.56
CA SER A 261 -1.21 20.09 2.38
C SER A 261 -0.71 20.07 3.83
N PRO A 262 -0.44 21.24 4.45
CA PRO A 262 -0.16 21.32 5.88
C PRO A 262 -1.27 20.71 6.76
N ASP A 263 -2.51 20.72 6.29
CA ASP A 263 -3.63 20.10 6.99
C ASP A 263 -3.51 18.57 7.01
N TYR A 264 -2.92 17.94 5.98
CA TYR A 264 -2.71 16.50 5.98
C TYR A 264 -1.74 16.06 7.09
N ALA A 265 -0.60 16.72 7.22
CA ALA A 265 0.36 16.42 8.28
C ALA A 265 -0.25 16.59 9.68
N ARG A 266 -1.06 17.64 9.89
CA ARG A 266 -1.80 17.87 11.14
C ARG A 266 -2.90 16.82 11.35
N PHE A 267 -3.57 16.41 10.27
CA PHE A 267 -4.58 15.35 10.30
C PHE A 267 -3.98 14.00 10.72
N MET A 268 -2.72 13.72 10.39
CA MET A 268 -2.04 12.51 10.89
C MET A 268 -1.95 12.48 12.42
N LEU A 269 -1.73 13.64 13.09
CA LEU A 269 -1.77 13.72 14.54
C LEU A 269 -3.20 13.50 15.07
N LEU A 270 -4.19 14.12 14.46
CA LEU A 270 -5.61 13.90 14.82
C LEU A 270 -5.98 12.42 14.69
N ASN A 271 -5.58 11.79 13.58
CA ASN A 271 -5.79 10.36 13.38
C ASN A 271 -5.11 9.53 14.47
N THR A 272 -3.89 9.88 14.88
CA THR A 272 -3.18 9.16 15.95
C THR A 272 -3.91 9.30 17.28
N VAL A 273 -4.39 10.47 17.65
CA VAL A 273 -5.24 10.68 18.83
C VAL A 273 -6.49 9.79 18.77
N LEU A 274 -7.18 9.77 17.64
CA LEU A 274 -8.45 9.04 17.48
C LEU A 274 -8.26 7.53 17.54
N GLY A 275 -7.40 6.95 16.67
CA GLY A 275 -7.28 5.50 16.51
C GLY A 275 -5.95 5.02 15.95
N GLY A 276 -4.91 5.88 15.85
CA GLY A 276 -3.67 5.56 15.17
C GLY A 276 -2.64 4.78 16.01
N TYR A 277 -2.91 4.52 17.30
CA TYR A 277 -2.02 3.75 18.16
C TYR A 277 -2.78 3.04 19.29
N PHE A 278 -2.09 2.18 20.02
CA PHE A 278 -2.70 1.36 21.08
C PHE A 278 -3.34 2.18 22.21
N GLY A 279 -2.76 3.32 22.60
CA GLY A 279 -3.32 4.22 23.62
C GLY A 279 -4.29 5.28 23.07
N SER A 280 -4.85 5.10 21.89
CA SER A 280 -5.79 6.02 21.25
C SER A 280 -7.18 5.96 21.89
N ARG A 281 -8.01 6.98 21.63
CA ARG A 281 -9.36 7.08 22.19
C ARG A 281 -10.26 5.92 21.81
N LEU A 282 -10.24 5.52 20.53
CA LEU A 282 -11.03 4.36 20.07
C LEU A 282 -10.60 3.06 20.75
N MET A 283 -9.29 2.85 20.91
CA MET A 283 -8.79 1.65 21.59
C MET A 283 -9.20 1.63 23.06
N SER A 284 -9.04 2.75 23.77
CA SER A 284 -9.41 2.84 25.20
C SER A 284 -10.91 2.65 25.40
N ASN A 285 -11.77 3.30 24.61
CA ASN A 285 -13.23 3.17 24.75
C ASN A 285 -13.73 1.79 24.28
N ILE A 286 -13.48 1.43 23.03
CA ILE A 286 -14.20 0.32 22.37
C ILE A 286 -13.58 -1.03 22.71
N ARG A 287 -12.23 -1.09 22.88
CA ARG A 287 -11.55 -2.32 23.26
C ARG A 287 -11.44 -2.49 24.77
N GLU A 288 -10.91 -1.48 25.50
CA GLU A 288 -10.58 -1.63 26.92
C GLU A 288 -11.81 -1.49 27.80
N ASP A 289 -12.61 -0.42 27.62
CA ASP A 289 -13.78 -0.16 28.47
C ASP A 289 -14.99 -1.01 28.11
N LYS A 290 -15.28 -1.18 26.80
CA LYS A 290 -16.49 -1.87 26.33
C LYS A 290 -16.26 -3.33 25.97
N GLY A 291 -15.04 -3.72 25.61
CA GLY A 291 -14.72 -5.10 25.23
C GLY A 291 -15.40 -5.56 23.92
N TYR A 292 -15.76 -4.65 23.02
CA TYR A 292 -16.48 -4.99 21.79
C TYR A 292 -15.60 -5.60 20.70
N THR A 293 -14.27 -5.40 20.79
CA THR A 293 -13.31 -5.83 19.79
C THR A 293 -11.96 -6.18 20.42
N TYR A 294 -11.16 -6.98 19.72
CA TYR A 294 -9.73 -7.15 20.04
C TYR A 294 -8.87 -5.99 19.57
N GLY A 295 -9.35 -5.19 18.60
CA GLY A 295 -8.66 -4.00 18.11
C GLY A 295 -9.53 -3.18 17.18
N ILE A 296 -9.40 -1.87 17.33
CA ILE A 296 -9.98 -0.86 16.45
C ILE A 296 -8.90 0.16 16.13
N TYR A 297 -8.79 0.55 14.89
CA TYR A 297 -7.82 1.55 14.49
C TYR A 297 -8.35 2.47 13.40
N SER A 298 -7.78 3.65 13.33
CA SER A 298 -8.00 4.60 12.24
C SER A 298 -6.68 4.85 11.50
N THR A 299 -6.78 5.05 10.20
CA THR A 299 -5.63 5.28 9.34
C THR A 299 -5.99 6.09 8.10
N THR A 300 -4.99 6.57 7.39
CA THR A 300 -5.13 7.14 6.05
C THR A 300 -4.41 6.28 5.03
N GLN A 301 -4.99 6.13 3.86
CA GLN A 301 -4.35 5.51 2.71
C GLN A 301 -4.20 6.53 1.59
N ILE A 302 -2.95 6.72 1.14
CA ILE A 302 -2.62 7.63 0.04
C ILE A 302 -2.63 6.86 -1.26
N PHE A 303 -3.33 7.41 -2.24
CA PHE A 303 -3.26 7.02 -3.65
C PHE A 303 -2.81 8.23 -4.47
N ARG A 304 -2.40 8.04 -5.71
CA ARG A 304 -2.09 9.14 -6.62
C ARG A 304 -3.32 10.01 -6.87
N GLY A 305 -3.38 11.17 -6.24
CA GLY A 305 -4.47 12.13 -6.35
C GLY A 305 -5.64 11.92 -5.37
N SER A 306 -5.58 10.93 -4.49
CA SER A 306 -6.65 10.67 -3.51
C SER A 306 -6.09 10.22 -2.16
N ILE A 307 -6.75 10.65 -1.08
CA ILE A 307 -6.46 10.20 0.28
C ILE A 307 -7.75 9.70 0.91
N VAL A 308 -7.74 8.48 1.40
CA VAL A 308 -8.88 7.89 2.12
C VAL A 308 -8.55 7.80 3.59
N PHE A 309 -9.38 8.38 4.43
CA PHE A 309 -9.39 8.12 5.87
C PHE A 309 -10.42 7.05 6.19
N TYR A 310 -10.06 6.10 7.03
CA TYR A 310 -11.02 5.12 7.55
C TYR A 310 -10.67 4.63 8.95
N ILE A 311 -11.72 4.24 9.67
CA ILE A 311 -11.70 3.51 10.93
C ILE A 311 -12.13 2.08 10.60
N THR A 312 -11.52 1.07 11.21
CA THR A 312 -11.93 -0.33 11.01
C THR A 312 -11.77 -1.14 12.29
N ALA A 313 -12.68 -2.09 12.50
CA ALA A 313 -12.67 -3.05 13.58
C ALA A 313 -13.44 -4.31 13.18
N ASP A 314 -13.02 -5.46 13.72
CA ASP A 314 -13.81 -6.67 13.75
C ASP A 314 -14.46 -6.79 15.14
N VAL A 315 -15.77 -6.87 15.20
CA VAL A 315 -16.54 -6.90 16.44
C VAL A 315 -17.45 -8.14 16.49
N ALA A 316 -17.88 -8.56 17.67
CA ALA A 316 -18.98 -9.53 17.78
C ALA A 316 -20.23 -8.98 17.07
N SER A 317 -21.00 -9.85 16.42
CA SER A 317 -22.13 -9.41 15.57
C SER A 317 -23.14 -8.54 16.33
N GLU A 318 -23.44 -8.87 17.58
CA GLU A 318 -24.32 -8.10 18.47
C GLU A 318 -23.73 -6.74 18.90
N ALA A 319 -22.41 -6.61 18.86
CA ALA A 319 -21.71 -5.36 19.21
C ALA A 319 -21.59 -4.38 18.05
N THR A 320 -22.00 -4.75 16.82
CA THR A 320 -21.81 -3.93 15.62
C THR A 320 -22.40 -2.52 15.76
N ARG A 321 -23.68 -2.41 16.09
CA ARG A 321 -24.36 -1.09 16.27
C ARG A 321 -23.82 -0.32 17.47
N PRO A 322 -23.67 -0.94 18.67
CA PRO A 322 -23.03 -0.27 19.80
C PRO A 322 -21.63 0.27 19.46
N ALA A 323 -20.77 -0.50 18.80
CA ALA A 323 -19.43 -0.07 18.42
C ALA A 323 -19.44 1.12 17.44
N VAL A 324 -20.30 1.10 16.41
CA VAL A 324 -20.48 2.24 15.51
C VAL A 324 -20.90 3.49 16.27
N LYS A 325 -21.84 3.37 17.23
CA LYS A 325 -22.27 4.49 18.06
C LYS A 325 -21.12 5.05 18.90
N GLU A 326 -20.29 4.20 19.50
CA GLU A 326 -19.13 4.65 20.30
C GLU A 326 -18.07 5.32 19.41
N VAL A 327 -17.85 4.85 18.17
CA VAL A 327 -16.96 5.55 17.21
C VAL A 327 -17.42 6.99 16.99
N PHE A 328 -18.71 7.21 16.73
CA PHE A 328 -19.24 8.56 16.54
C PHE A 328 -19.20 9.40 17.83
N ALA A 329 -19.42 8.80 19.00
CA ALA A 329 -19.29 9.49 20.28
C ALA A 329 -17.86 10.01 20.52
N GLU A 330 -16.81 9.24 20.15
CA GLU A 330 -15.41 9.70 20.26
C GLU A 330 -15.11 10.81 19.24
N ILE A 331 -15.67 10.73 18.03
CA ILE A 331 -15.56 11.80 17.03
C ILE A 331 -16.21 13.09 17.52
N GLU A 332 -17.44 13.00 18.05
CA GLU A 332 -18.17 14.15 18.62
C GLU A 332 -17.39 14.77 19.80
N ARG A 333 -16.78 13.94 20.65
CA ARG A 333 -15.92 14.42 21.75
C ARG A 333 -14.70 15.20 21.23
N LEU A 334 -14.03 14.72 20.15
CA LEU A 334 -12.91 15.44 19.52
C LEU A 334 -13.35 16.76 18.89
N GLN A 335 -14.58 16.85 18.44
CA GLN A 335 -15.16 18.09 17.88
C GLN A 335 -15.59 19.08 18.97
N ALA A 336 -16.10 18.57 20.10
CA ALA A 336 -16.62 19.39 21.18
C ALA A 336 -15.53 19.93 22.11
N GLU A 337 -14.47 19.13 22.36
CA GLU A 337 -13.47 19.41 23.38
C GLU A 337 -12.06 19.31 22.77
N PRO A 338 -11.15 20.27 23.02
CA PRO A 338 -9.77 20.17 22.62
C PRO A 338 -9.07 19.01 23.34
N VAL A 339 -8.08 18.42 22.66
CA VAL A 339 -7.18 17.41 23.24
C VAL A 339 -6.41 18.04 24.39
N THR A 340 -6.20 17.30 25.49
CA THR A 340 -5.41 17.79 26.61
C THR A 340 -3.92 17.88 26.29
N ASP A 341 -3.17 18.74 26.98
CA ASP A 341 -1.72 18.87 26.76
C ASP A 341 -0.99 17.54 27.06
N GLU A 342 -1.44 16.81 28.08
CA GLU A 342 -0.88 15.50 28.42
C GLU A 342 -1.10 14.45 27.31
N GLU A 343 -2.30 14.42 26.70
CA GLU A 343 -2.59 13.53 25.57
C GLU A 343 -1.79 13.94 24.33
N MET A 344 -1.64 15.24 24.09
CA MET A 344 -0.78 15.77 23.02
C MET A 344 0.67 15.33 23.16
N ASP A 345 1.23 15.40 24.37
CA ASP A 345 2.61 15.01 24.61
C ASP A 345 2.81 13.50 24.43
N ARG A 346 1.86 12.67 24.85
CA ARG A 346 1.90 11.22 24.58
C ARG A 346 1.90 10.93 23.09
N VAL A 347 0.99 11.55 22.32
CA VAL A 347 0.87 11.35 20.87
C VAL A 347 2.12 11.83 20.14
N ARG A 348 2.66 13.00 20.48
CA ARG A 348 3.91 13.52 19.89
C ARG A 348 5.09 12.57 20.12
N ASN A 349 5.25 12.08 21.35
CA ASN A 349 6.32 11.14 21.70
C ASN A 349 6.16 9.81 20.94
N TYR A 350 4.93 9.30 20.85
CA TYR A 350 4.64 8.10 20.09
C TYR A 350 4.97 8.29 18.60
N MET A 351 4.46 9.34 17.96
CA MET A 351 4.67 9.60 16.54
C MET A 351 6.14 9.85 16.19
N MET A 352 6.87 10.55 17.07
CA MET A 352 8.31 10.74 16.88
C MET A 352 9.07 9.41 16.96
N GLY A 353 8.73 8.55 17.93
CA GLY A 353 9.32 7.22 18.06
C GLY A 353 8.99 6.31 16.88
N ASP A 354 7.75 6.34 16.40
CA ASP A 354 7.30 5.59 15.23
C ASP A 354 7.99 6.08 13.93
N PHE A 355 8.14 7.40 13.79
CA PHE A 355 8.87 7.99 12.66
C PHE A 355 10.34 7.55 12.67
N ILE A 356 11.03 7.65 13.81
CA ILE A 356 12.43 7.21 13.93
C ILE A 356 12.55 5.73 13.56
N ARG A 357 11.67 4.88 14.07
CA ARG A 357 11.65 3.45 13.75
C ARG A 357 11.42 3.18 12.26
N SER A 358 10.59 3.99 11.59
CA SER A 358 10.29 3.83 10.15
C SER A 358 11.46 4.18 9.21
N ILE A 359 12.55 4.74 9.77
CA ILE A 359 13.77 5.09 9.04
C ILE A 359 15.02 4.45 9.67
N ASP A 360 14.85 3.50 10.58
CA ASP A 360 15.93 2.78 11.27
C ASP A 360 16.30 1.53 10.47
N GLY A 361 17.11 1.74 9.46
CA GLY A 361 17.57 0.65 8.61
C GLY A 361 17.49 0.98 7.12
N VAL A 362 18.39 0.39 6.36
CA VAL A 362 18.52 0.67 4.92
C VAL A 362 17.32 0.15 4.14
N PHE A 363 16.72 -0.96 4.56
CA PHE A 363 15.58 -1.56 3.86
C PHE A 363 14.28 -0.83 4.19
N GLU A 364 14.11 -0.35 5.42
CA GLU A 364 12.98 0.47 5.86
C GLU A 364 12.94 1.80 5.11
N VAL A 365 14.10 2.46 4.99
CA VAL A 365 14.24 3.69 4.21
C VAL A 365 13.95 3.46 2.73
N SER A 366 14.50 2.38 2.16
CA SER A 366 14.26 2.00 0.77
C SER A 366 12.78 1.70 0.51
N GLU A 367 12.10 0.99 1.43
CA GLU A 367 10.67 0.70 1.32
C GLU A 367 9.82 1.97 1.40
N ARG A 368 10.16 2.90 2.31
CA ARG A 368 9.53 4.22 2.37
C ARG A 368 9.69 4.98 1.06
N TYR A 369 10.91 4.98 0.50
CA TYR A 369 11.17 5.63 -0.79
C TYR A 369 10.37 4.98 -1.92
N ARG A 370 10.30 3.65 -1.99
CA ARG A 370 9.47 2.93 -2.94
C ARG A 370 7.99 3.34 -2.86
N GLN A 371 7.46 3.48 -1.63
CA GLN A 371 6.08 3.94 -1.41
C GLN A 371 5.89 5.39 -1.88
N MET A 372 6.86 6.27 -1.65
CA MET A 372 6.84 7.65 -2.16
C MET A 372 6.79 7.67 -3.69
N VAL A 373 7.58 6.84 -4.36
CA VAL A 373 7.55 6.68 -5.83
C VAL A 373 6.19 6.17 -6.30
N ALA A 374 5.65 5.13 -5.65
CA ALA A 374 4.37 4.53 -6.01
C ALA A 374 3.20 5.51 -5.87
N THR A 375 3.24 6.41 -4.89
CA THR A 375 2.16 7.36 -4.58
C THR A 375 2.42 8.78 -5.08
N HIS A 376 3.61 9.06 -5.64
CA HIS A 376 4.10 10.40 -6.02
C HIS A 376 4.18 11.38 -4.84
N VAL A 377 4.37 10.85 -3.65
CA VAL A 377 4.66 11.66 -2.45
C VAL A 377 6.14 12.00 -2.42
N THR A 378 6.50 13.18 -1.93
CA THR A 378 7.89 13.62 -1.81
C THR A 378 8.35 13.64 -0.35
N GLU A 379 9.67 13.76 -0.12
CA GLU A 379 10.25 13.94 1.21
C GLU A 379 9.73 15.17 1.96
N GLN A 380 9.13 16.13 1.27
CA GLN A 380 8.46 17.29 1.89
C GLN A 380 7.35 16.85 2.87
N GLN A 381 6.69 15.72 2.60
CA GLN A 381 5.71 15.15 3.53
C GLN A 381 6.33 14.83 4.89
N ALA A 382 7.55 14.26 4.91
CA ALA A 382 8.24 13.95 6.16
C ALA A 382 8.57 15.22 6.95
N THR A 383 9.04 16.28 6.25
CA THR A 383 9.30 17.58 6.85
C THR A 383 8.01 18.17 7.44
N ASN A 384 6.93 18.17 6.67
CA ASN A 384 5.64 18.69 7.12
C ASN A 384 5.11 17.90 8.33
N LEU A 385 5.31 16.57 8.36
CA LEU A 385 4.91 15.73 9.50
C LEU A 385 5.70 16.07 10.77
N LEU A 386 7.02 16.19 10.68
CA LEU A 386 7.87 16.58 11.82
C LEU A 386 7.49 17.96 12.35
N ASP A 387 7.25 18.91 11.46
CA ASP A 387 6.77 20.26 11.80
C ASP A 387 5.41 20.20 12.53
N ALA A 388 4.47 19.39 12.03
CA ALA A 388 3.17 19.22 12.64
C ALA A 388 3.28 18.58 14.04
N ILE A 389 4.11 17.53 14.19
CA ILE A 389 4.39 16.91 15.49
C ILE A 389 4.89 17.93 16.52
N ALA A 390 5.78 18.83 16.09
CA ALA A 390 6.36 19.84 16.99
C ALA A 390 5.38 20.97 17.35
N ASN A 391 4.58 21.44 16.38
CA ASN A 391 3.96 22.77 16.45
C ASN A 391 2.42 22.77 16.46
N VAL A 392 1.73 21.67 16.13
CA VAL A 392 0.27 21.65 16.12
C VAL A 392 -0.31 21.84 17.52
N THR A 393 -1.37 22.66 17.62
CA THR A 393 -2.04 22.95 18.89
C THR A 393 -3.31 22.09 19.06
N PRO A 394 -3.77 21.84 20.33
CA PRO A 394 -5.04 21.17 20.60
C PRO A 394 -6.23 21.79 19.85
N LYS A 395 -6.28 23.12 19.77
CA LYS A 395 -7.35 23.85 19.06
C LYS A 395 -7.34 23.56 17.56
N GLN A 396 -6.16 23.51 16.94
CA GLN A 396 -6.04 23.16 15.52
C GLN A 396 -6.52 21.73 15.25
N LEU A 397 -6.27 20.76 16.14
CA LEU A 397 -6.80 19.39 16.00
C LEU A 397 -8.33 19.38 16.11
N GLN A 398 -8.91 20.13 17.04
CA GLN A 398 -10.36 20.28 17.16
C GLN A 398 -10.99 20.85 15.88
N ASP A 399 -10.40 21.91 15.32
CA ASP A 399 -10.87 22.52 14.07
C ASP A 399 -10.78 21.57 12.87
N LEU A 400 -9.73 20.72 12.82
CA LEU A 400 -9.60 19.66 11.81
C LEU A 400 -10.64 18.57 12.02
N ALA A 401 -10.93 18.15 13.27
CA ALA A 401 -11.99 17.19 13.55
C ALA A 401 -13.37 17.71 13.09
N CYS A 402 -13.68 18.97 13.36
CA CYS A 402 -14.93 19.59 12.88
C CYS A 402 -15.01 19.68 11.35
N ARG A 403 -13.87 19.84 10.66
CA ARG A 403 -13.83 19.99 9.21
C ARG A 403 -13.83 18.66 8.46
N TYR A 404 -13.08 17.68 8.93
CA TYR A 404 -12.79 16.47 8.17
C TYR A 404 -13.44 15.19 8.72
N LEU A 405 -13.78 15.12 10.01
CA LEU A 405 -14.48 13.96 10.59
C LEU A 405 -16.01 14.14 10.53
N THR A 406 -16.49 14.55 9.36
CA THR A 406 -17.91 14.76 9.06
C THR A 406 -18.32 14.00 7.81
N ASN A 407 -19.61 13.69 7.66
CA ASN A 407 -20.15 12.99 6.50
C ASN A 407 -19.33 11.70 6.18
N LEU A 408 -19.19 10.84 7.19
CA LEU A 408 -18.49 9.58 7.06
C LEU A 408 -19.43 8.49 6.55
N LEU A 409 -18.97 7.75 5.54
CA LEU A 409 -19.63 6.51 5.09
C LEU A 409 -19.47 5.45 6.17
N VAL A 410 -20.55 4.73 6.49
CA VAL A 410 -20.53 3.54 7.35
C VAL A 410 -20.79 2.31 6.50
N VAL A 411 -19.85 1.38 6.50
CA VAL A 411 -20.00 0.08 5.87
C VAL A 411 -19.79 -1.00 6.91
N THR A 412 -20.64 -2.01 6.86
CA THR A 412 -20.51 -3.20 7.69
C THR A 412 -20.62 -4.46 6.83
N ALA A 413 -19.93 -5.52 7.22
CA ALA A 413 -20.09 -6.85 6.64
C ALA A 413 -20.15 -7.88 7.78
N GLY A 414 -21.14 -8.77 7.74
CA GLY A 414 -21.37 -9.76 8.80
C GLY A 414 -22.75 -10.38 8.73
N SER A 415 -23.17 -11.01 9.82
CA SER A 415 -24.55 -11.52 9.94
C SER A 415 -25.55 -10.36 9.82
N ALA A 416 -26.77 -10.65 9.37
CA ALA A 416 -27.80 -9.65 9.16
C ALA A 416 -27.98 -8.78 10.43
N LEU A 417 -27.90 -7.46 10.25
CA LEU A 417 -28.28 -6.53 11.32
C LEU A 417 -29.79 -6.66 11.48
N ASP A 418 -30.25 -6.99 12.70
CA ASP A 418 -31.69 -7.01 13.02
C ASP A 418 -32.32 -5.69 12.55
N PRO A 419 -33.44 -5.76 11.81
CA PRO A 419 -34.15 -4.56 11.40
C PRO A 419 -34.86 -3.94 12.62
N GLN A 420 -34.21 -2.99 13.31
CA GLN A 420 -34.88 -2.10 14.26
C GLN A 420 -34.49 -0.66 13.96
#